data_179684e8f5d870a25062428ac4f8b319
#
_entry.id   179684e8f5d870a25062428ac4f8b319
#
_cell.length_a   1.000
_cell.length_b   1.000
_cell.length_c   1.000
_cell.angle_alpha   90.00
_cell.angle_beta   90.00
_cell.angle_gamma   90.00
#
_symmetry.space_group_name_H-M   'P 1'
#
loop_
_entity.id
_entity.type
_entity.pdbx_description
1 polymer ?
#
loop_
_entity_poly.entity_id
_entity_poly.type
_entity_poly.pdbx_seq_one_letter_code
_entity_poly.pdbx_strand_id
1 'polypeptide(L)'
;MKLKPTTEKTLIDCLAITLAIFIPYHQVAQHTFTDYDDNGYLFQNNHINIGLTWDNIGWAFTTTEMANWHPLTWISHLIDRELFGIHPGGYLLMNVAWHMLAACLAYLAFLHCTKSRLFALTVALIFALHPVNVENVAWASERKSILNAVFWFAALISYLRFIETKSFKAYGLTVIFFILSLFSKAMSVTLPCTLMLIHCLYFVYHPDQRRLPERLRQEWKSIILPACSLLILSLYFSVVTMSAQSIAMNENIDLSDRVINALISYQRYLGMFFHPTQLALFYPLRSENPLLWGSTVPALLLLFALSVVALLLARKKPQLVIGWAWFLGTMVPVIGLVQVGGQSHADRYLYIPLLGLAFVFPVLFEMLGSLGVWFKKSLISFSLMILAVSMLAATQIQVSYWQDGVSICRHSLAVTGYCFNPVVSLSITYTRTGRFDELFAMLDSYIALEDNPWNKGILATIKANVLYTMGRHQAAADSVQKALSWGFTNKVSYALAALSFYELGQTNQAILYLAKAKVAPELQMQNSLLAFPLREKLTWLDLRLEEKITPKPNL
;
A
#
# COMPACT_ATOMS: atom_id res chain seq x y z
N MET A 1 4.72 43.20 -6.14
CA MET A 1 5.66 42.49 -7.06
C MET A 1 4.79 41.74 -8.05
N LYS A 2 4.67 42.18 -9.32
CA LYS A 2 3.88 41.44 -10.33
C LYS A 2 4.65 40.17 -10.74
N LEU A 3 4.06 39.00 -10.51
CA LEU A 3 4.62 37.73 -10.94
C LEU A 3 4.76 37.70 -12.47
N LYS A 4 5.78 37.01 -12.98
CA LYS A 4 5.90 36.79 -14.44
C LYS A 4 4.67 35.99 -14.91
N PRO A 5 4.08 36.24 -16.09
CA PRO A 5 2.85 35.58 -16.59
C PRO A 5 2.94 34.05 -16.61
N THR A 6 4.13 33.47 -16.79
CA THR A 6 4.39 32.05 -16.72
C THR A 6 4.28 31.50 -15.29
N THR A 7 4.76 32.26 -14.30
CA THR A 7 4.69 31.87 -12.88
C THR A 7 3.25 31.91 -12.37
N GLU A 8 2.47 32.93 -12.80
CA GLU A 8 1.06 33.07 -12.44
C GLU A 8 0.22 31.89 -12.93
N LYS A 9 0.38 31.49 -14.20
CA LYS A 9 -0.31 30.32 -14.75
C LYS A 9 0.04 29.02 -14.01
N THR A 10 1.30 28.83 -13.65
CA THR A 10 1.76 27.66 -12.89
C THR A 10 1.12 27.59 -11.51
N LEU A 11 1.01 28.73 -10.81
CA LEU A 11 0.32 28.81 -9.52
C LEU A 11 -1.16 28.51 -9.63
N ILE A 12 -1.84 29.00 -10.68
CA ILE A 12 -3.25 28.72 -10.95
C ILE A 12 -3.44 27.22 -11.19
N ASP A 13 -2.55 26.56 -11.95
CA ASP A 13 -2.62 25.13 -12.21
C ASP A 13 -2.43 24.30 -10.93
N CYS A 14 -1.45 24.66 -10.10
CA CYS A 14 -1.26 24.01 -8.80
C CYS A 14 -2.47 24.20 -7.88
N LEU A 15 -3.04 25.40 -7.83
CA LEU A 15 -4.26 25.66 -7.07
C LEU A 15 -5.45 24.83 -7.59
N ALA A 16 -5.62 24.73 -8.91
CA ALA A 16 -6.67 23.92 -9.51
C ALA A 16 -6.52 22.43 -9.18
N ILE A 17 -5.28 21.89 -9.24
CA ILE A 17 -4.97 20.51 -8.83
C ILE A 17 -5.30 20.31 -7.35
N THR A 18 -4.89 21.23 -6.48
CA THR A 18 -5.14 21.17 -5.03
C THR A 18 -6.64 21.16 -4.72
N LEU A 19 -7.41 22.06 -5.35
CA LEU A 19 -8.87 22.11 -5.19
C LEU A 19 -9.54 20.85 -5.74
N ALA A 20 -9.09 20.33 -6.88
CA ALA A 20 -9.62 19.11 -7.47
C ALA A 20 -9.42 17.88 -6.52
N ILE A 21 -8.29 17.80 -5.82
CA ILE A 21 -8.05 16.76 -4.80
C ILE A 21 -8.93 17.01 -3.57
N PHE A 22 -9.03 18.26 -3.10
CA PHE A 22 -9.77 18.57 -1.88
C PHE A 22 -11.25 18.16 -1.98
N ILE A 23 -11.88 18.38 -3.13
CA ILE A 23 -13.30 18.09 -3.34
C ILE A 23 -13.68 16.65 -2.98
N PRO A 24 -13.06 15.56 -3.53
CA PRO A 24 -13.43 14.20 -3.17
C PRO A 24 -12.90 13.75 -1.80
N TYR A 25 -11.77 14.31 -1.33
CA TYR A 25 -11.10 13.84 -0.13
C TYR A 25 -11.48 14.60 1.16
N HIS A 26 -12.20 15.74 1.12
CA HIS A 26 -12.54 16.50 2.34
C HIS A 26 -13.28 15.67 3.39
N GLN A 27 -14.05 14.67 2.96
CA GLN A 27 -14.82 13.78 3.83
C GLN A 27 -13.94 12.96 4.78
N VAL A 28 -12.65 12.75 4.48
CA VAL A 28 -11.73 12.00 5.36
C VAL A 28 -11.54 12.66 6.73
N ALA A 29 -11.88 13.94 6.86
CA ALA A 29 -11.88 14.64 8.15
C ALA A 29 -12.80 13.98 9.19
N GLN A 30 -13.84 13.26 8.74
CA GLN A 30 -14.82 12.57 9.58
C GLN A 30 -14.62 11.05 9.61
N HIS A 31 -13.63 10.52 8.87
CA HIS A 31 -13.34 9.10 8.84
C HIS A 31 -12.63 8.64 10.11
N THR A 32 -12.74 7.35 10.39
CA THR A 32 -12.02 6.69 11.49
C THR A 32 -10.82 5.91 10.95
N PHE A 33 -9.93 5.49 11.86
CA PHE A 33 -8.89 4.53 11.49
C PHE A 33 -9.51 3.20 11.07
N THR A 34 -8.85 2.52 10.12
CA THR A 34 -9.18 1.14 9.78
C THR A 34 -8.51 0.19 10.78
N ASP A 35 -9.20 -0.89 11.15
CA ASP A 35 -8.62 -1.88 12.07
C ASP A 35 -7.77 -2.93 11.31
N TYR A 36 -7.24 -2.59 10.13
CA TYR A 36 -6.41 -3.50 9.34
C TYR A 36 -4.93 -3.41 9.78
N ASP A 37 -4.23 -2.32 9.43
CA ASP A 37 -2.84 -2.08 9.84
C ASP A 37 -2.72 -0.88 10.79
N ASP A 38 -3.68 0.03 10.82
CA ASP A 38 -3.63 1.25 11.65
C ASP A 38 -3.49 0.94 13.14
N ASN A 39 -3.91 -0.25 13.58
CA ASN A 39 -3.66 -0.75 14.92
C ASN A 39 -2.18 -0.76 15.27
N GLY A 40 -1.39 -1.47 14.48
CA GLY A 40 0.05 -1.64 14.70
C GLY A 40 0.85 -0.40 14.36
N TYR A 41 0.38 0.40 13.39
CA TYR A 41 1.05 1.64 13.03
C TYR A 41 0.82 2.77 14.02
N LEU A 42 -0.38 2.87 14.64
CA LEU A 42 -0.78 4.07 15.38
C LEU A 42 -1.14 3.74 16.82
N PHE A 43 -2.38 3.34 17.09
CA PHE A 43 -2.90 3.37 18.46
C PHE A 43 -2.47 2.22 19.38
N GLN A 44 -1.94 1.11 18.86
CA GLN A 44 -1.31 0.06 19.66
C GLN A 44 0.22 0.16 19.71
N ASN A 45 0.80 1.11 18.97
CA ASN A 45 2.23 1.35 18.98
C ASN A 45 2.63 2.26 20.14
N ASN A 46 3.39 1.71 21.10
CA ASN A 46 3.79 2.45 22.29
C ASN A 46 4.68 3.65 21.96
N HIS A 47 5.56 3.54 20.97
CA HIS A 47 6.45 4.63 20.56
C HIS A 47 5.65 5.80 19.97
N ILE A 48 4.67 5.50 19.13
CA ILE A 48 3.77 6.52 18.56
C ILE A 48 2.91 7.15 19.67
N ASN A 49 2.42 6.34 20.63
CA ASN A 49 1.60 6.84 21.73
C ASN A 49 2.36 7.77 22.69
N ILE A 50 3.65 7.56 22.88
CA ILE A 50 4.53 8.46 23.66
C ILE A 50 4.74 9.79 22.93
N GLY A 51 4.78 9.79 21.58
CA GLY A 51 4.97 10.99 20.78
C GLY A 51 6.43 11.24 20.37
N LEU A 52 6.71 12.49 19.95
CA LEU A 52 7.99 12.90 19.36
C LEU A 52 9.07 13.13 20.43
N THR A 53 9.93 12.14 20.62
CA THR A 53 11.10 12.19 21.49
C THR A 53 12.36 11.80 20.72
N TRP A 54 13.55 12.14 21.24
CA TRP A 54 14.81 11.72 20.62
C TRP A 54 14.96 10.20 20.60
N ASP A 55 14.48 9.50 21.62
CA ASP A 55 14.49 8.03 21.70
C ASP A 55 13.58 7.42 20.62
N ASN A 56 12.39 8.00 20.41
CA ASN A 56 11.47 7.55 19.37
C ASN A 56 11.96 7.87 17.95
N ILE A 57 12.70 8.96 17.77
CA ILE A 57 13.41 9.23 16.50
C ILE A 57 14.49 8.16 16.28
N GLY A 58 15.29 7.82 17.31
CA GLY A 58 16.27 6.74 17.25
C GLY A 58 15.63 5.38 16.94
N TRP A 59 14.52 5.06 17.59
CA TRP A 59 13.73 3.87 17.32
C TRP A 59 13.26 3.81 15.86
N ALA A 60 12.77 4.90 15.30
CA ALA A 60 12.30 4.93 13.91
C ALA A 60 13.36 4.49 12.90
N PHE A 61 14.66 4.74 13.18
CA PHE A 61 15.75 4.31 12.30
C PHE A 61 16.20 2.87 12.53
N THR A 62 15.83 2.24 13.64
CA THR A 62 16.31 0.89 14.01
C THR A 62 15.21 -0.17 13.96
N THR A 63 13.95 0.24 13.99
CA THR A 63 12.81 -0.69 14.02
C THR A 63 12.52 -1.32 12.67
N THR A 64 12.05 -2.57 12.71
CA THR A 64 11.45 -3.29 11.58
C THR A 64 10.00 -3.67 11.87
N GLU A 65 9.34 -2.97 12.80
CA GLU A 65 7.93 -3.19 13.10
C GLU A 65 7.07 -3.11 11.86
N MET A 66 5.96 -3.84 11.85
CA MET A 66 5.07 -4.01 10.69
C MET A 66 5.79 -4.55 9.45
N ALA A 67 6.88 -5.32 9.64
CA ALA A 67 7.72 -5.89 8.58
C ALA A 67 8.20 -4.84 7.56
N ASN A 68 8.49 -3.63 8.03
CA ASN A 68 8.94 -2.52 7.18
C ASN A 68 10.02 -1.71 7.86
N TRP A 69 11.01 -1.26 7.08
CA TRP A 69 11.99 -0.27 7.49
C TRP A 69 11.74 1.04 6.73
N HIS A 70 11.10 2.01 7.38
CA HIS A 70 10.70 3.29 6.78
C HIS A 70 10.72 4.44 7.81
N PRO A 71 11.91 4.86 8.25
CA PRO A 71 12.07 5.81 9.35
C PRO A 71 11.29 7.11 9.17
N LEU A 72 11.23 7.69 7.97
CA LEU A 72 10.49 8.94 7.75
C LEU A 72 8.98 8.78 7.91
N THR A 73 8.44 7.62 7.59
CA THR A 73 7.02 7.32 7.82
C THR A 73 6.72 7.32 9.32
N TRP A 74 7.55 6.63 10.12
CA TRP A 74 7.43 6.65 11.57
C TRP A 74 7.53 8.05 12.14
N ILE A 75 8.55 8.84 11.75
CA ILE A 75 8.73 10.22 12.20
C ILE A 75 7.52 11.08 11.82
N SER A 76 6.93 10.90 10.64
CA SER A 76 5.73 11.64 10.23
C SER A 76 4.53 11.32 11.12
N HIS A 77 4.37 10.07 11.57
CA HIS A 77 3.30 9.69 12.51
C HIS A 77 3.57 10.19 13.93
N LEU A 78 4.83 10.25 14.37
CA LEU A 78 5.20 10.90 15.64
C LEU A 78 4.83 12.39 15.64
N ILE A 79 5.06 13.08 14.52
CA ILE A 79 4.66 14.49 14.34
C ILE A 79 3.13 14.63 14.36
N ASP A 80 2.41 13.76 13.64
CA ASP A 80 0.94 13.77 13.65
C ASP A 80 0.38 13.53 15.05
N ARG A 81 1.03 12.67 15.84
CA ARG A 81 0.66 12.44 17.23
C ARG A 81 0.73 13.70 18.07
N GLU A 82 1.78 14.51 17.92
CA GLU A 82 1.90 15.81 18.59
C GLU A 82 0.83 16.81 18.14
N LEU A 83 0.52 16.83 16.84
CA LEU A 83 -0.39 17.81 16.28
C LEU A 83 -1.87 17.48 16.53
N PHE A 84 -2.24 16.20 16.48
CA PHE A 84 -3.64 15.75 16.43
C PHE A 84 -4.01 14.78 17.56
N GLY A 85 -3.07 14.39 18.40
CA GLY A 85 -3.31 13.34 19.39
C GLY A 85 -3.66 12.01 18.71
N ILE A 86 -4.81 11.44 19.06
CA ILE A 86 -5.34 10.19 18.45
C ILE A 86 -6.51 10.45 17.49
N HIS A 87 -6.69 11.70 17.02
CA HIS A 87 -7.83 12.07 16.18
C HIS A 87 -7.58 11.63 14.72
N PRO A 88 -8.31 10.63 14.17
CA PRO A 88 -8.02 10.04 12.86
C PRO A 88 -8.08 11.04 11.71
N GLY A 89 -9.09 11.95 11.74
CA GLY A 89 -9.28 12.95 10.70
C GLY A 89 -8.04 13.84 10.48
N GLY A 90 -7.28 14.14 11.53
CA GLY A 90 -6.02 14.91 11.42
C GLY A 90 -4.96 14.17 10.61
N TYR A 91 -4.75 12.87 10.89
CA TYR A 91 -3.81 12.03 10.14
C TYR A 91 -4.20 11.88 8.68
N LEU A 92 -5.49 11.69 8.40
CA LEU A 92 -6.01 11.51 7.04
C LEU A 92 -5.97 12.82 6.25
N LEU A 93 -6.30 13.97 6.85
CA LEU A 93 -6.14 15.28 6.21
C LEU A 93 -4.66 15.58 5.91
N MET A 94 -3.74 15.15 6.79
CA MET A 94 -2.31 15.29 6.49
C MET A 94 -1.90 14.43 5.29
N ASN A 95 -2.46 13.21 5.13
CA ASN A 95 -2.27 12.41 3.91
C ASN A 95 -2.75 13.16 2.67
N VAL A 96 -3.93 13.80 2.73
CA VAL A 96 -4.46 14.61 1.62
C VAL A 96 -3.52 15.77 1.29
N ALA A 97 -3.00 16.48 2.31
CA ALA A 97 -2.05 17.58 2.11
C ALA A 97 -0.75 17.11 1.44
N TRP A 98 -0.19 15.97 1.87
CA TRP A 98 0.97 15.36 1.23
C TRP A 98 0.67 14.91 -0.21
N HIS A 99 -0.53 14.37 -0.48
CA HIS A 99 -0.94 13.99 -1.84
C HIS A 99 -1.09 15.21 -2.75
N MET A 100 -1.64 16.31 -2.26
CA MET A 100 -1.69 17.61 -2.96
C MET A 100 -0.28 18.08 -3.33
N LEU A 101 0.66 18.02 -2.38
CA LEU A 101 2.05 18.40 -2.62
C LEU A 101 2.68 17.47 -3.67
N ALA A 102 2.48 16.15 -3.57
CA ALA A 102 2.99 15.18 -4.55
C ALA A 102 2.46 15.45 -5.96
N ALA A 103 1.15 15.74 -6.11
CA ALA A 103 0.53 16.03 -7.39
C ALA A 103 1.05 17.37 -8.00
N CYS A 104 1.23 18.39 -7.18
CA CYS A 104 1.84 19.64 -7.62
C CYS A 104 3.31 19.45 -8.05
N LEU A 105 4.09 18.65 -7.30
CA LEU A 105 5.47 18.34 -7.67
C LEU A 105 5.53 17.50 -8.95
N ALA A 106 4.62 16.54 -9.15
CA ALA A 106 4.48 15.80 -10.39
C ALA A 106 4.21 16.75 -11.58
N TYR A 107 3.23 17.65 -11.43
CA TYR A 107 2.96 18.69 -12.42
C TYR A 107 4.21 19.50 -12.77
N LEU A 108 4.92 19.99 -11.75
CA LEU A 108 6.14 20.81 -11.94
C LEU A 108 7.26 20.02 -12.61
N ALA A 109 7.45 18.75 -12.23
CA ALA A 109 8.45 17.86 -12.83
C ALA A 109 8.18 17.64 -14.32
N PHE A 110 6.94 17.29 -14.68
CA PHE A 110 6.58 17.06 -16.08
C PHE A 110 6.52 18.36 -16.89
N LEU A 111 6.09 19.48 -16.29
CA LEU A 111 6.17 20.80 -16.94
C LEU A 111 7.61 21.20 -17.22
N HIS A 112 8.51 20.99 -16.27
CA HIS A 112 9.94 21.25 -16.45
C HIS A 112 10.54 20.35 -17.53
N CYS A 113 10.23 19.07 -17.51
CA CYS A 113 10.73 18.08 -18.45
C CYS A 113 10.25 18.32 -19.89
N THR A 114 8.95 18.59 -20.07
CA THR A 114 8.33 18.58 -21.40
C THR A 114 8.06 19.97 -21.97
N LYS A 115 8.11 21.03 -21.14
CA LYS A 115 7.65 22.39 -21.46
C LYS A 115 6.19 22.43 -22.00
N SER A 116 5.48 21.29 -21.95
CA SER A 116 4.10 21.16 -22.39
C SER A 116 3.15 21.21 -21.20
N ARG A 117 2.42 22.33 -21.06
CA ARG A 117 1.39 22.48 -20.03
C ARG A 117 0.31 21.41 -20.16
N LEU A 118 -0.09 21.08 -21.41
CA LEU A 118 -1.08 20.03 -21.67
C LEU A 118 -0.62 18.68 -21.15
N PHE A 119 0.62 18.28 -21.47
CA PHE A 119 1.20 17.03 -20.99
C PHE A 119 1.25 16.98 -19.46
N ALA A 120 1.84 18.00 -18.85
CA ALA A 120 2.04 18.05 -17.41
C ALA A 120 0.70 18.07 -16.65
N LEU A 121 -0.26 18.86 -17.10
CA LEU A 121 -1.56 18.98 -16.45
C LEU A 121 -2.38 17.68 -16.58
N THR A 122 -2.38 17.06 -17.78
CA THR A 122 -3.10 15.80 -18.00
C THR A 122 -2.55 14.69 -17.08
N VAL A 123 -1.23 14.50 -17.05
CA VAL A 123 -0.60 13.45 -16.23
C VAL A 123 -0.81 13.73 -14.74
N ALA A 124 -0.68 14.98 -14.31
CA ALA A 124 -0.86 15.36 -12.91
C ALA A 124 -2.32 15.23 -12.45
N LEU A 125 -3.31 15.59 -13.28
CA LEU A 125 -4.73 15.42 -12.95
C LEU A 125 -5.14 13.94 -12.87
N ILE A 126 -4.63 13.09 -13.77
CA ILE A 126 -4.85 11.65 -13.67
C ILE A 126 -4.25 11.12 -12.36
N PHE A 127 -3.01 11.47 -12.04
CA PHE A 127 -2.40 11.10 -10.76
C PHE A 127 -3.20 11.61 -9.55
N ALA A 128 -3.66 12.85 -9.60
CA ALA A 128 -4.38 13.51 -8.52
C ALA A 128 -5.76 12.88 -8.23
N LEU A 129 -6.48 12.49 -9.28
CA LEU A 129 -7.90 12.13 -9.21
C LEU A 129 -8.20 10.67 -9.50
N HIS A 130 -7.19 9.82 -9.76
CA HIS A 130 -7.47 8.44 -10.10
C HIS A 130 -7.98 7.66 -8.88
N PRO A 131 -9.13 6.94 -8.97
CA PRO A 131 -9.72 6.23 -7.82
C PRO A 131 -8.80 5.19 -7.19
N VAL A 132 -7.88 4.60 -7.96
CA VAL A 132 -6.89 3.62 -7.46
C VAL A 132 -5.96 4.22 -6.39
N ASN A 133 -5.81 5.54 -6.36
CA ASN A 133 -4.97 6.24 -5.38
C ASN A 133 -5.65 6.44 -4.02
N VAL A 134 -6.94 6.12 -3.92
CA VAL A 134 -7.71 6.32 -2.68
C VAL A 134 -7.13 5.47 -1.54
N GLU A 135 -6.73 4.23 -1.79
CA GLU A 135 -6.08 3.38 -0.80
C GLU A 135 -4.84 4.07 -0.20
N ASN A 136 -4.03 4.74 -1.01
CA ASN A 136 -2.85 5.45 -0.53
C ASN A 136 -3.19 6.67 0.33
N VAL A 137 -4.29 7.38 0.03
CA VAL A 137 -4.60 8.68 0.62
C VAL A 137 -5.56 8.56 1.82
N ALA A 138 -6.59 7.73 1.69
CA ALA A 138 -7.63 7.56 2.71
C ALA A 138 -7.26 6.53 3.80
N TRP A 139 -6.09 5.91 3.73
CA TRP A 139 -5.58 4.98 4.72
C TRP A 139 -4.34 5.55 5.43
N ALA A 140 -4.41 5.67 6.76
CA ALA A 140 -3.34 6.32 7.52
C ALA A 140 -2.00 5.58 7.41
N SER A 141 -2.01 4.25 7.46
CA SER A 141 -0.80 3.40 7.35
C SER A 141 -0.11 3.49 5.99
N GLU A 142 -0.79 3.94 4.92
CA GLU A 142 -0.20 4.12 3.58
C GLU A 142 0.46 5.50 3.38
N ARG A 143 0.63 6.31 4.43
CA ARG A 143 1.44 7.53 4.44
C ARG A 143 2.79 7.34 3.74
N LYS A 144 3.39 6.16 3.92
CA LYS A 144 4.65 5.74 3.29
C LYS A 144 4.67 5.93 1.78
N SER A 145 3.56 5.64 1.09
CA SER A 145 3.45 5.79 -0.36
C SER A 145 3.44 7.25 -0.81
N ILE A 146 2.76 8.09 -0.06
CA ILE A 146 2.59 9.51 -0.40
C ILE A 146 3.90 10.27 -0.14
N LEU A 147 4.53 10.06 1.02
CA LEU A 147 5.85 10.65 1.32
C LEU A 147 6.91 10.22 0.30
N ASN A 148 6.90 8.93 -0.06
CA ASN A 148 7.73 8.41 -1.13
C ASN A 148 7.56 9.22 -2.42
N ALA A 149 6.33 9.48 -2.87
CA ALA A 149 6.04 10.22 -4.09
C ALA A 149 6.51 11.69 -4.01
N VAL A 150 6.33 12.35 -2.87
CA VAL A 150 6.82 13.73 -2.66
C VAL A 150 8.32 13.80 -2.93
N PHE A 151 9.09 12.94 -2.29
CA PHE A 151 10.55 12.92 -2.46
C PHE A 151 10.98 12.38 -3.82
N TRP A 152 10.22 11.45 -4.41
CA TRP A 152 10.41 10.97 -5.78
C TRP A 152 10.34 12.13 -6.78
N PHE A 153 9.27 12.92 -6.76
CA PHE A 153 9.12 14.06 -7.69
C PHE A 153 10.12 15.18 -7.40
N ALA A 154 10.47 15.42 -6.13
CA ALA A 154 11.53 16.35 -5.79
C ALA A 154 12.89 15.91 -6.37
N ALA A 155 13.18 14.60 -6.34
CA ALA A 155 14.37 14.04 -6.98
C ALA A 155 14.33 14.20 -8.51
N LEU A 156 13.18 13.98 -9.16
CA LEU A 156 13.00 14.21 -10.61
C LEU A 156 13.30 15.68 -10.97
N ILE A 157 12.75 16.65 -10.22
CA ILE A 157 12.99 18.09 -10.46
C ILE A 157 14.46 18.44 -10.30
N SER A 158 15.08 17.94 -9.24
CA SER A 158 16.51 18.19 -8.99
C SER A 158 17.40 17.56 -10.07
N TYR A 159 17.04 16.35 -10.55
CA TYR A 159 17.74 15.68 -11.63
C TYR A 159 17.60 16.41 -12.97
N LEU A 160 16.41 16.94 -13.30
CA LEU A 160 16.20 17.76 -14.48
C LEU A 160 17.08 19.01 -14.45
N ARG A 161 17.19 19.67 -13.30
CA ARG A 161 18.14 20.78 -13.11
C ARG A 161 19.59 20.35 -13.30
N PHE A 162 19.95 19.14 -12.83
CA PHE A 162 21.29 18.59 -13.08
C PHE A 162 21.54 18.36 -14.57
N ILE A 163 20.58 17.85 -15.32
CA ILE A 163 20.71 17.67 -16.79
C ILE A 163 21.01 19.02 -17.46
N GLU A 164 20.30 20.10 -17.08
CA GLU A 164 20.44 21.43 -17.68
C GLU A 164 21.73 22.13 -17.27
N THR A 165 22.10 22.06 -16.00
CA THR A 165 23.17 22.90 -15.43
C THR A 165 24.49 22.16 -15.23
N LYS A 166 24.49 20.83 -15.26
CA LYS A 166 25.62 19.94 -14.88
C LYS A 166 26.16 20.24 -13.46
N SER A 167 25.32 20.84 -12.60
CA SER A 167 25.70 21.28 -11.26
C SER A 167 25.75 20.11 -10.28
N PHE A 168 26.88 19.90 -9.60
CA PHE A 168 27.01 18.93 -8.51
C PHE A 168 26.03 19.18 -7.36
N LYS A 169 25.63 20.44 -7.11
CA LYS A 169 24.59 20.75 -6.09
C LYS A 169 23.24 20.18 -6.49
N ALA A 170 22.86 20.30 -7.76
CA ALA A 170 21.59 19.74 -8.24
C ALA A 170 21.61 18.20 -8.17
N TYR A 171 22.73 17.56 -8.50
CA TYR A 171 22.89 16.12 -8.33
C TYR A 171 22.87 15.70 -6.85
N GLY A 172 23.56 16.41 -5.98
CA GLY A 172 23.54 16.18 -4.53
C GLY A 172 22.11 16.24 -3.96
N LEU A 173 21.30 17.20 -4.40
CA LEU A 173 19.87 17.26 -4.04
C LEU A 173 19.08 16.05 -4.56
N THR A 174 19.39 15.56 -5.77
CA THR A 174 18.78 14.34 -6.30
C THR A 174 19.08 13.15 -5.38
N VAL A 175 20.33 13.00 -4.95
CA VAL A 175 20.74 11.93 -4.02
C VAL A 175 20.01 12.06 -2.67
N ILE A 176 19.95 13.26 -2.11
CA ILE A 176 19.26 13.52 -0.83
C ILE A 176 17.78 13.14 -0.94
N PHE A 177 17.07 13.64 -1.96
CA PHE A 177 15.64 13.32 -2.13
C PHE A 177 15.42 11.84 -2.44
N PHE A 178 16.34 11.18 -3.13
CA PHE A 178 16.28 9.75 -3.33
C PHE A 178 16.40 8.98 -2.00
N ILE A 179 17.35 9.34 -1.13
CA ILE A 179 17.48 8.74 0.21
C ILE A 179 16.23 8.97 1.04
N LEU A 180 15.67 10.18 1.04
CA LEU A 180 14.43 10.49 1.75
C LEU A 180 13.24 9.67 1.20
N SER A 181 13.20 9.45 -0.11
CA SER A 181 12.20 8.58 -0.74
C SER A 181 12.35 7.12 -0.29
N LEU A 182 13.57 6.58 -0.24
CA LEU A 182 13.88 5.24 0.29
C LEU A 182 13.54 5.12 1.78
N PHE A 183 13.77 6.16 2.58
CA PHE A 183 13.39 6.22 4.00
C PHE A 183 11.88 6.27 4.21
N SER A 184 11.12 6.58 3.17
CA SER A 184 9.66 6.58 3.22
C SER A 184 9.06 5.24 2.78
N LYS A 185 9.52 4.67 1.67
CA LYS A 185 9.06 3.37 1.15
C LYS A 185 10.13 2.75 0.25
N ALA A 186 10.38 1.46 0.44
CA ALA A 186 11.40 0.72 -0.32
C ALA A 186 11.15 0.65 -1.85
N MET A 187 9.91 0.88 -2.30
CA MET A 187 9.55 0.90 -3.73
C MET A 187 10.40 1.89 -4.54
N SER A 188 11.02 2.87 -3.90
CA SER A 188 11.93 3.86 -4.51
C SER A 188 13.20 3.26 -5.13
N VAL A 189 13.51 2.00 -4.91
CA VAL A 189 14.67 1.32 -5.54
C VAL A 189 14.64 1.39 -7.07
N THR A 190 13.48 1.65 -7.68
CA THR A 190 13.32 1.83 -9.13
C THR A 190 13.54 3.26 -9.62
N LEU A 191 13.71 4.24 -8.73
CA LEU A 191 13.91 5.65 -9.10
C LEU A 191 15.11 5.85 -10.06
N PRO A 192 16.29 5.22 -9.89
CA PRO A 192 17.39 5.40 -10.83
C PRO A 192 17.01 5.05 -12.28
N CYS A 193 16.21 3.99 -12.47
CA CYS A 193 15.72 3.61 -13.80
C CYS A 193 14.74 4.67 -14.34
N THR A 194 13.87 5.22 -13.49
CA THR A 194 12.96 6.29 -13.93
C THR A 194 13.66 7.60 -14.21
N LEU A 195 14.79 7.90 -13.55
CA LEU A 195 15.64 9.04 -13.91
C LEU A 195 16.23 8.89 -15.33
N MET A 196 16.60 7.68 -15.74
CA MET A 196 17.01 7.42 -17.13
C MET A 196 15.84 7.64 -18.11
N LEU A 197 14.65 7.18 -17.77
CA LEU A 197 13.46 7.38 -18.59
C LEU A 197 13.07 8.87 -18.71
N ILE A 198 13.17 9.63 -17.61
CA ILE A 198 12.87 11.08 -17.64
C ILE A 198 13.96 11.85 -18.43
N HIS A 199 15.20 11.39 -18.41
CA HIS A 199 16.26 11.95 -19.24
C HIS A 199 15.98 11.73 -20.74
N CYS A 200 15.51 10.52 -21.10
CA CYS A 200 15.08 10.24 -22.47
C CYS A 200 13.86 11.11 -22.85
N LEU A 201 12.89 11.27 -21.96
CA LEU A 201 11.75 12.13 -22.17
C LEU A 201 12.16 13.60 -22.36
N TYR A 202 13.11 14.08 -21.55
CA TYR A 202 13.68 15.41 -21.69
C TYR A 202 14.27 15.61 -23.08
N PHE A 203 15.01 14.64 -23.62
CA PHE A 203 15.57 14.71 -24.99
C PHE A 203 14.47 14.78 -26.07
N VAL A 204 13.37 14.09 -25.86
CA VAL A 204 12.21 14.12 -26.79
C VAL A 204 11.62 15.53 -26.92
N TYR A 205 11.51 16.23 -25.80
CA TYR A 205 10.88 17.56 -25.75
C TYR A 205 11.88 18.73 -25.90
N HIS A 206 13.20 18.44 -25.88
CA HIS A 206 14.26 19.42 -26.12
C HIS A 206 15.12 18.92 -27.28
N PRO A 207 14.56 18.88 -28.52
CA PRO A 207 15.30 18.40 -29.68
C PRO A 207 16.47 19.32 -29.99
N ASP A 208 17.58 18.73 -30.38
CA ASP A 208 18.70 19.40 -31.02
C ASP A 208 18.79 18.98 -32.50
N GLN A 209 19.89 19.29 -33.17
CA GLN A 209 20.09 18.92 -34.59
C GLN A 209 20.23 17.40 -34.81
N ARG A 210 20.49 16.64 -33.75
CA ARG A 210 20.71 15.19 -33.79
C ARG A 210 19.40 14.42 -33.61
N ARG A 211 19.29 13.26 -34.25
CA ARG A 211 18.17 12.33 -33.99
C ARG A 211 18.29 11.73 -32.58
N LEU A 212 17.17 11.41 -31.95
CA LEU A 212 17.15 10.83 -30.61
C LEU A 212 18.10 9.64 -30.42
N PRO A 213 18.19 8.64 -31.32
CA PRO A 213 19.14 7.52 -31.17
C PRO A 213 20.59 7.96 -31.20
N GLU A 214 20.95 8.95 -32.00
CA GLU A 214 22.30 9.50 -32.09
C GLU A 214 22.69 10.24 -30.81
N ARG A 215 21.74 11.03 -30.28
CA ARG A 215 21.91 11.74 -29.02
C ARG A 215 22.07 10.79 -27.84
N LEU A 216 21.24 9.75 -27.74
CA LEU A 216 21.37 8.70 -26.74
C LEU A 216 22.73 7.99 -26.81
N ARG A 217 23.22 7.70 -28.02
CA ARG A 217 24.52 7.07 -28.24
C ARG A 217 25.69 7.98 -27.87
N GLN A 218 25.57 9.28 -28.08
CA GLN A 218 26.66 10.22 -27.76
C GLN A 218 26.68 10.61 -26.28
N GLU A 219 25.49 10.75 -25.68
CA GLU A 219 25.33 11.22 -24.29
C GLU A 219 25.08 10.09 -23.29
N TRP A 220 25.26 8.81 -23.67
CA TRP A 220 24.96 7.65 -22.81
C TRP A 220 25.63 7.72 -21.43
N LYS A 221 26.85 8.27 -21.35
CA LYS A 221 27.60 8.43 -20.09
C LYS A 221 26.86 9.39 -19.14
N SER A 222 26.26 10.46 -19.66
CA SER A 222 25.52 11.44 -18.86
C SER A 222 24.18 10.89 -18.34
N ILE A 223 23.69 9.81 -18.94
CA ILE A 223 22.47 9.11 -18.51
C ILE A 223 22.81 8.01 -17.50
N ILE A 224 23.77 7.15 -17.86
CA ILE A 224 24.06 5.92 -17.12
C ILE A 224 24.88 6.19 -15.86
N LEU A 225 25.92 7.03 -15.90
CA LEU A 225 26.79 7.24 -14.74
C LEU A 225 26.06 7.76 -13.50
N PRO A 226 25.18 8.79 -13.60
CA PRO A 226 24.36 9.20 -12.46
C PRO A 226 23.40 8.11 -11.97
N ALA A 227 22.83 7.33 -12.89
CA ALA A 227 21.93 6.24 -12.52
C ALA A 227 22.66 5.09 -11.82
N CYS A 228 23.85 4.70 -12.29
CA CYS A 228 24.64 3.62 -11.68
C CYS A 228 25.03 3.92 -10.23
N SER A 229 25.40 5.15 -9.89
CA SER A 229 25.73 5.51 -8.51
C SER A 229 24.52 5.43 -7.58
N LEU A 230 23.32 5.73 -8.08
CA LEU A 230 22.07 5.57 -7.33
C LEU A 230 21.62 4.10 -7.26
N LEU A 231 21.93 3.27 -8.27
CA LEU A 231 21.63 1.83 -8.24
C LEU A 231 22.38 1.10 -7.11
N ILE A 232 23.59 1.56 -6.75
CA ILE A 232 24.32 1.01 -5.60
C ILE A 232 23.52 1.23 -4.30
N LEU A 233 22.96 2.43 -4.12
CA LEU A 233 22.06 2.71 -2.99
C LEU A 233 20.80 1.84 -3.07
N SER A 234 20.20 1.69 -4.26
CA SER A 234 19.03 0.83 -4.44
C SER A 234 19.31 -0.60 -4.00
N LEU A 235 20.45 -1.17 -4.38
CA LEU A 235 20.86 -2.52 -3.98
C LEU A 235 21.01 -2.64 -2.47
N TYR A 236 21.70 -1.70 -1.84
CA TYR A 236 21.85 -1.68 -0.38
C TYR A 236 20.49 -1.66 0.32
N PHE A 237 19.60 -0.73 -0.05
CA PHE A 237 18.28 -0.62 0.55
C PHE A 237 17.36 -1.79 0.22
N SER A 238 17.55 -2.46 -0.93
CA SER A 238 16.84 -3.70 -1.24
C SER A 238 17.19 -4.81 -0.25
N VAL A 239 18.48 -4.96 0.08
CA VAL A 239 18.92 -5.94 1.08
C VAL A 239 18.33 -5.63 2.47
N VAL A 240 18.38 -4.37 2.91
CA VAL A 240 17.79 -3.94 4.18
C VAL A 240 16.29 -4.25 4.22
N THR A 241 15.57 -3.96 3.14
CA THR A 241 14.13 -4.22 3.02
C THR A 241 13.81 -5.71 3.05
N MET A 242 14.55 -6.53 2.29
CA MET A 242 14.37 -7.98 2.28
C MET A 242 14.60 -8.58 3.68
N SER A 243 15.60 -8.10 4.41
CA SER A 243 15.84 -8.49 5.80
C SER A 243 14.66 -8.10 6.71
N ALA A 244 14.14 -6.89 6.59
CA ALA A 244 12.99 -6.43 7.39
C ALA A 244 11.70 -7.21 7.06
N GLN A 245 11.51 -7.61 5.81
CA GLN A 245 10.32 -8.32 5.32
C GLN A 245 10.43 -9.84 5.40
N SER A 246 11.57 -10.41 5.83
CA SER A 246 11.81 -11.86 5.85
C SER A 246 10.73 -12.65 6.60
N ILE A 247 10.18 -12.08 7.68
CA ILE A 247 9.09 -12.72 8.46
C ILE A 247 7.77 -12.75 7.69
N ALA A 248 7.54 -11.79 6.78
CA ALA A 248 6.31 -11.68 5.99
C ALA A 248 6.44 -12.33 4.60
N MET A 249 7.62 -12.82 4.23
CA MET A 249 7.84 -13.53 2.96
C MET A 249 7.15 -14.89 2.99
N ASN A 250 6.40 -15.18 1.94
CA ASN A 250 5.77 -16.49 1.76
C ASN A 250 6.66 -17.37 0.88
N GLU A 251 7.56 -18.14 1.52
CA GLU A 251 8.51 -19.03 0.84
C GLU A 251 7.85 -20.27 0.21
N ASN A 252 6.60 -20.57 0.56
CA ASN A 252 5.88 -21.75 0.10
C ASN A 252 5.26 -21.61 -1.30
N ILE A 253 5.45 -20.47 -1.97
CA ILE A 253 4.91 -20.22 -3.31
C ILE A 253 6.02 -20.41 -4.34
N ASP A 254 5.85 -21.37 -5.24
CA ASP A 254 6.81 -21.65 -6.30
C ASP A 254 7.08 -20.46 -7.21
N LEU A 255 8.29 -20.38 -7.75
CA LEU A 255 8.68 -19.30 -8.66
C LEU A 255 7.76 -19.24 -9.90
N SER A 256 7.31 -20.40 -10.40
CA SER A 256 6.34 -20.49 -11.51
C SER A 256 5.04 -19.77 -11.19
N ASP A 257 4.48 -19.99 -10.01
CA ASP A 257 3.23 -19.36 -9.57
C ASP A 257 3.40 -17.85 -9.38
N ARG A 258 4.56 -17.43 -8.85
CA ARG A 258 4.90 -16.01 -8.74
C ARG A 258 5.00 -15.31 -10.09
N VAL A 259 5.62 -15.95 -11.09
CA VAL A 259 5.72 -15.42 -12.45
C VAL A 259 4.33 -15.36 -13.11
N ILE A 260 3.52 -16.39 -12.98
CA ILE A 260 2.14 -16.43 -13.46
C ILE A 260 1.31 -15.30 -12.81
N ASN A 261 1.38 -15.17 -11.48
CA ASN A 261 0.71 -14.10 -10.77
C ASN A 261 1.18 -12.71 -11.24
N ALA A 262 2.47 -12.52 -11.46
CA ALA A 262 3.01 -11.24 -11.95
C ALA A 262 2.43 -10.87 -13.32
N LEU A 263 2.38 -11.81 -14.27
CA LEU A 263 1.79 -11.58 -15.62
C LEU A 263 0.31 -11.20 -15.54
N ILE A 264 -0.47 -11.96 -14.75
CA ILE A 264 -1.90 -11.69 -14.55
C ILE A 264 -2.09 -10.33 -13.82
N SER A 265 -1.23 -10.01 -12.85
CA SER A 265 -1.30 -8.76 -12.10
C SER A 265 -1.04 -7.54 -12.99
N TYR A 266 -0.11 -7.59 -13.93
CA TYR A 266 0.05 -6.52 -14.92
C TYR A 266 -1.23 -6.28 -15.72
N GLN A 267 -1.90 -7.35 -16.18
CA GLN A 267 -3.18 -7.21 -16.88
C GLN A 267 -4.26 -6.59 -15.97
N ARG A 268 -4.33 -7.01 -14.70
CA ARG A 268 -5.28 -6.45 -13.73
C ARG A 268 -5.04 -4.96 -13.49
N TYR A 269 -3.78 -4.55 -13.35
CA TYR A 269 -3.43 -3.13 -13.19
C TYR A 269 -3.79 -2.29 -14.41
N LEU A 270 -3.68 -2.82 -15.63
CA LEU A 270 -4.21 -2.17 -16.83
C LEU A 270 -5.73 -2.02 -16.73
N GLY A 271 -6.43 -3.07 -16.30
CA GLY A 271 -7.87 -3.02 -16.04
C GLY A 271 -8.23 -1.95 -15.00
N MET A 272 -7.57 -1.92 -13.87
CA MET A 272 -7.78 -0.93 -12.80
C MET A 272 -7.52 0.51 -13.26
N PHE A 273 -6.55 0.71 -14.15
CA PHE A 273 -6.27 2.04 -14.70
C PHE A 273 -7.37 2.53 -15.62
N PHE A 274 -7.94 1.70 -16.49
CA PHE A 274 -8.98 2.12 -17.42
C PHE A 274 -10.41 1.98 -16.86
N HIS A 275 -10.62 1.09 -15.89
CA HIS A 275 -11.93 0.78 -15.32
C HIS A 275 -11.84 0.56 -13.80
N PRO A 276 -11.62 1.60 -13.00
CA PRO A 276 -11.36 1.52 -11.57
C PRO A 276 -12.64 1.37 -10.73
N THR A 277 -13.45 0.34 -10.98
CA THR A 277 -14.76 0.15 -10.31
C THR A 277 -14.81 -0.96 -9.27
N GLN A 278 -13.85 -1.88 -9.28
CA GLN A 278 -13.78 -3.02 -8.38
C GLN A 278 -12.50 -2.97 -7.54
N LEU A 279 -12.31 -1.82 -6.86
CA LEU A 279 -11.16 -1.59 -6.00
C LEU A 279 -11.45 -2.11 -4.60
N ALA A 280 -10.48 -2.81 -3.97
CA ALA A 280 -10.67 -3.47 -2.68
C ALA A 280 -9.41 -3.38 -1.81
N LEU A 281 -9.60 -3.46 -0.49
CA LEU A 281 -8.52 -3.46 0.50
C LEU A 281 -7.53 -4.61 0.30
N PHE A 282 -8.01 -5.79 -0.13
CA PHE A 282 -7.20 -6.99 -0.22
C PHE A 282 -7.68 -7.91 -1.34
N TYR A 283 -6.74 -8.36 -2.18
CA TYR A 283 -6.99 -9.31 -3.25
C TYR A 283 -6.21 -10.59 -2.95
N PRO A 284 -6.88 -11.70 -2.55
CA PRO A 284 -6.19 -12.91 -2.13
C PRO A 284 -5.39 -13.54 -3.26
N LEU A 285 -4.21 -14.03 -2.95
CA LEU A 285 -3.45 -14.90 -3.83
C LEU A 285 -4.02 -16.32 -3.74
N ARG A 286 -4.56 -16.83 -4.82
CA ARG A 286 -5.10 -18.20 -4.92
C ARG A 286 -4.10 -19.05 -5.70
N SER A 287 -3.31 -19.86 -4.99
CA SER A 287 -2.24 -20.69 -5.57
C SER A 287 -2.72 -21.99 -6.24
N GLU A 288 -3.93 -22.47 -5.93
CA GLU A 288 -4.37 -23.82 -6.36
C GLU A 288 -5.39 -23.81 -7.51
N ASN A 289 -5.44 -22.75 -8.34
CA ASN A 289 -6.49 -22.65 -9.34
C ASN A 289 -5.97 -23.10 -10.74
N PRO A 290 -6.46 -24.23 -11.31
CA PRO A 290 -6.15 -24.65 -12.68
C PRO A 290 -6.54 -23.61 -13.74
N LEU A 291 -7.43 -22.65 -13.39
CA LEU A 291 -7.81 -21.51 -14.24
C LEU A 291 -6.68 -20.49 -14.44
N LEU A 292 -5.58 -20.56 -13.70
CA LEU A 292 -4.45 -19.64 -13.86
C LEU A 292 -3.86 -19.69 -15.27
N TRP A 293 -3.77 -20.89 -15.88
CA TRP A 293 -3.30 -21.02 -17.27
C TRP A 293 -4.22 -20.35 -18.26
N GLY A 294 -5.54 -20.46 -18.09
CA GLY A 294 -6.53 -19.78 -18.95
C GLY A 294 -6.42 -18.26 -18.94
N SER A 295 -6.00 -17.67 -17.81
CA SER A 295 -5.79 -16.21 -17.65
C SER A 295 -4.37 -15.78 -18.04
N THR A 296 -3.37 -16.64 -17.90
CA THR A 296 -1.95 -16.32 -18.14
C THR A 296 -1.67 -16.07 -19.62
N VAL A 297 -2.19 -16.91 -20.51
CA VAL A 297 -1.97 -16.77 -21.97
C VAL A 297 -2.54 -15.45 -22.49
N PRO A 298 -3.80 -15.07 -22.20
CA PRO A 298 -4.33 -13.75 -22.58
C PRO A 298 -3.52 -12.60 -22.00
N ALA A 299 -3.06 -12.68 -20.75
CA ALA A 299 -2.23 -11.66 -20.13
C ALA A 299 -0.89 -11.50 -20.85
N LEU A 300 -0.22 -12.61 -21.14
CA LEU A 300 1.05 -12.61 -21.88
C LEU A 300 0.87 -12.03 -23.29
N LEU A 301 -0.17 -12.44 -24.03
CA LEU A 301 -0.46 -11.93 -25.37
C LEU A 301 -0.77 -10.43 -25.35
N LEU A 302 -1.53 -9.95 -24.34
CA LEU A 302 -1.83 -8.53 -24.17
C LEU A 302 -0.56 -7.72 -23.93
N LEU A 303 0.28 -8.15 -22.96
CA LEU A 303 1.52 -7.45 -22.63
C LEU A 303 2.50 -7.46 -23.81
N PHE A 304 2.59 -8.57 -24.51
CA PHE A 304 3.41 -8.68 -25.72
C PHE A 304 2.91 -7.73 -26.82
N ALA A 305 1.61 -7.75 -27.10
CA ALA A 305 1.01 -6.88 -28.13
C ALA A 305 1.22 -5.39 -27.81
N LEU A 306 0.97 -4.97 -26.56
CA LEU A 306 1.19 -3.59 -26.13
C LEU A 306 2.67 -3.20 -26.22
N SER A 307 3.59 -4.10 -25.86
CA SER A 307 5.02 -3.86 -25.99
C SER A 307 5.44 -3.69 -27.46
N VAL A 308 4.94 -4.56 -28.34
CA VAL A 308 5.19 -4.45 -29.78
C VAL A 308 4.64 -3.13 -30.33
N VAL A 309 3.40 -2.77 -29.99
CA VAL A 309 2.79 -1.49 -30.41
C VAL A 309 3.62 -0.30 -29.92
N ALA A 310 4.04 -0.31 -28.66
CA ALA A 310 4.89 0.75 -28.12
C ALA A 310 6.21 0.86 -28.91
N LEU A 311 6.88 -0.26 -29.19
CA LEU A 311 8.13 -0.29 -29.96
C LEU A 311 7.94 0.15 -31.42
N LEU A 312 6.86 -0.26 -32.10
CA LEU A 312 6.53 0.17 -33.45
C LEU A 312 6.31 1.69 -33.53
N LEU A 313 5.72 2.26 -32.49
CA LEU A 313 5.48 3.70 -32.36
C LEU A 313 6.69 4.48 -31.84
N ALA A 314 7.76 3.82 -31.40
CA ALA A 314 8.92 4.44 -30.75
C ALA A 314 9.54 5.61 -31.56
N ARG A 315 9.59 5.49 -32.88
CA ARG A 315 10.15 6.53 -33.76
C ARG A 315 9.23 7.75 -33.90
N LYS A 316 7.91 7.55 -33.82
CA LYS A 316 6.91 8.60 -34.03
C LYS A 316 6.43 9.21 -32.72
N LYS A 317 6.27 8.38 -31.69
CA LYS A 317 5.73 8.74 -30.37
C LYS A 317 6.55 8.06 -29.25
N PRO A 318 7.82 8.46 -29.07
CA PRO A 318 8.72 7.86 -28.09
C PRO A 318 8.19 7.98 -26.63
N GLN A 319 7.31 8.94 -26.36
CA GLN A 319 6.65 9.09 -25.07
C GLN A 319 5.89 7.81 -24.65
N LEU A 320 5.30 7.08 -25.61
CA LEU A 320 4.56 5.85 -25.32
C LEU A 320 5.48 4.73 -24.84
N VAL A 321 6.65 4.57 -25.46
CA VAL A 321 7.66 3.59 -25.00
C VAL A 321 8.19 3.96 -23.61
N ILE A 322 8.47 5.24 -23.39
CA ILE A 322 8.97 5.73 -22.09
C ILE A 322 7.91 5.49 -21.00
N GLY A 323 6.64 5.81 -21.26
CA GLY A 323 5.54 5.57 -20.35
C GLY A 323 5.32 4.08 -20.07
N TRP A 324 5.38 3.24 -21.11
CA TRP A 324 5.27 1.79 -20.98
C TRP A 324 6.40 1.20 -20.14
N ALA A 325 7.65 1.59 -20.41
CA ALA A 325 8.82 1.18 -19.62
C ALA A 325 8.76 1.68 -18.18
N TRP A 326 8.22 2.90 -17.95
CA TRP A 326 7.95 3.41 -16.62
C TRP A 326 6.98 2.49 -15.86
N PHE A 327 5.80 2.20 -16.45
CA PHE A 327 4.81 1.33 -15.85
C PHE A 327 5.39 -0.05 -15.52
N LEU A 328 5.99 -0.74 -16.51
CA LEU A 328 6.55 -2.06 -16.29
C LEU A 328 7.67 -2.05 -15.24
N GLY A 329 8.60 -1.11 -15.35
CA GLY A 329 9.79 -1.07 -14.49
C GLY A 329 9.49 -0.70 -13.04
N THR A 330 8.58 0.26 -12.80
CA THR A 330 8.23 0.67 -11.43
C THR A 330 7.35 -0.35 -10.70
N MET A 331 6.68 -1.26 -11.43
CA MET A 331 5.92 -2.36 -10.85
C MET A 331 6.81 -3.52 -10.35
N VAL A 332 8.04 -3.67 -10.85
CA VAL A 332 8.91 -4.83 -10.56
C VAL A 332 9.04 -5.17 -9.07
N PRO A 333 9.24 -4.22 -8.15
CA PRO A 333 9.39 -4.55 -6.73
C PRO A 333 8.12 -5.07 -6.06
N VAL A 334 6.94 -4.81 -6.64
CA VAL A 334 5.63 -5.06 -6.01
C VAL A 334 4.71 -5.96 -6.83
N ILE A 335 5.16 -6.44 -8.00
CA ILE A 335 4.35 -7.26 -8.91
C ILE A 335 4.16 -8.71 -8.42
N GLY A 336 4.86 -9.12 -7.35
CA GLY A 336 4.75 -10.46 -6.78
C GLY A 336 5.86 -11.43 -7.20
N LEU A 337 6.93 -10.97 -7.89
CA LEU A 337 8.13 -11.79 -8.13
C LEU A 337 8.84 -12.14 -6.82
N VAL A 338 8.90 -11.19 -5.89
CA VAL A 338 9.21 -11.41 -4.48
C VAL A 338 7.89 -11.29 -3.74
N GLN A 339 7.37 -12.42 -3.26
CA GLN A 339 6.05 -12.45 -2.62
C GLN A 339 6.16 -12.08 -1.15
N VAL A 340 5.50 -11.00 -0.77
CA VAL A 340 5.38 -10.52 0.60
C VAL A 340 3.89 -10.48 0.97
N GLY A 341 3.50 -11.23 1.99
CA GLY A 341 2.10 -11.36 2.39
C GLY A 341 1.27 -12.27 1.46
N GLY A 342 -0.05 -12.31 1.69
CA GLY A 342 -0.99 -13.20 1.02
C GLY A 342 -1.78 -12.58 -0.14
N GLN A 343 -1.44 -11.34 -0.56
CA GLN A 343 -2.14 -10.65 -1.66
C GLN A 343 -1.52 -10.95 -3.02
N SER A 344 -2.36 -11.10 -4.04
CA SER A 344 -1.93 -11.23 -5.43
C SER A 344 -1.48 -9.89 -6.04
N HIS A 345 -2.16 -8.82 -5.67
CA HIS A 345 -1.91 -7.43 -6.07
C HIS A 345 -2.58 -6.48 -5.05
N ALA A 346 -2.39 -5.16 -5.17
CA ALA A 346 -3.02 -4.16 -4.33
C ALA A 346 -3.13 -2.83 -5.07
N ASP A 347 -4.20 -2.05 -4.83
CA ASP A 347 -4.44 -0.75 -5.49
C ASP A 347 -3.26 0.20 -5.24
N ARG A 348 -2.76 0.25 -4.01
CA ARG A 348 -1.63 1.09 -3.58
C ARG A 348 -0.34 0.89 -4.35
N TYR A 349 -0.16 -0.23 -5.02
CA TYR A 349 1.04 -0.49 -5.81
C TYR A 349 1.06 0.28 -7.14
N LEU A 350 -0.11 0.71 -7.62
CA LEU A 350 -0.21 1.45 -8.88
C LEU A 350 0.12 2.96 -8.72
N TYR A 351 0.33 3.46 -7.50
CA TYR A 351 0.48 4.90 -7.21
C TYR A 351 1.52 5.64 -8.08
N ILE A 352 2.74 5.15 -8.18
CA ILE A 352 3.78 5.69 -9.07
C ILE A 352 3.70 5.12 -10.50
N PRO A 353 3.43 3.81 -10.69
CA PRO A 353 3.37 3.23 -12.03
C PRO A 353 2.30 3.81 -12.95
N LEU A 354 1.16 4.25 -12.41
CA LEU A 354 0.06 4.82 -13.20
C LEU A 354 0.49 6.04 -14.06
N LEU A 355 1.51 6.78 -13.61
CA LEU A 355 2.03 7.92 -14.36
C LEU A 355 2.52 7.53 -15.76
N GLY A 356 3.16 6.36 -15.88
CA GLY A 356 3.59 5.85 -17.17
C GLY A 356 2.42 5.55 -18.12
N LEU A 357 1.33 5.00 -17.59
CA LEU A 357 0.10 4.75 -18.37
C LEU A 357 -0.60 6.06 -18.73
N ALA A 358 -0.54 7.07 -17.87
CA ALA A 358 -1.14 8.38 -18.13
C ALA A 358 -0.53 9.10 -19.34
N PHE A 359 0.70 8.74 -19.77
CA PHE A 359 1.33 9.35 -20.96
C PHE A 359 0.55 9.10 -22.27
N VAL A 360 -0.33 8.10 -22.30
CA VAL A 360 -1.14 7.83 -23.47
C VAL A 360 -2.09 9.00 -23.81
N PHE A 361 -2.66 9.65 -22.78
CA PHE A 361 -3.66 10.70 -23.01
C PHE A 361 -3.10 11.97 -23.67
N PRO A 362 -2.01 12.60 -23.20
CA PRO A 362 -1.46 13.76 -23.90
C PRO A 362 -0.98 13.41 -25.32
N VAL A 363 -0.50 12.17 -25.56
CA VAL A 363 -0.11 11.72 -26.89
C VAL A 363 -1.33 11.60 -27.82
N LEU A 364 -2.45 11.05 -27.32
CA LEU A 364 -3.71 11.01 -28.07
C LEU A 364 -4.22 12.42 -28.42
N PHE A 365 -4.14 13.36 -27.46
CA PHE A 365 -4.52 14.75 -27.72
C PHE A 365 -3.61 15.46 -28.74
N GLU A 366 -2.34 15.13 -28.78
CA GLU A 366 -1.42 15.61 -29.82
C GLU A 366 -1.80 15.07 -31.20
N MET A 367 -2.29 13.82 -31.30
CA MET A 367 -2.69 13.19 -32.57
C MET A 367 -3.92 13.82 -33.20
N LEU A 368 -4.73 14.57 -32.46
CA LEU A 368 -5.83 15.38 -33.00
C LEU A 368 -5.36 16.60 -33.83
N GLY A 369 -4.10 16.61 -34.23
CA GLY A 369 -3.43 17.73 -34.89
C GLY A 369 -3.99 18.15 -36.27
N SER A 370 -4.72 17.26 -36.94
CA SER A 370 -5.37 17.51 -38.23
C SER A 370 -6.65 18.34 -38.14
N LEU A 371 -7.19 18.56 -36.93
CA LEU A 371 -8.42 19.31 -36.71
C LEU A 371 -8.12 20.82 -36.64
N GLY A 372 -9.05 21.65 -37.08
CA GLY A 372 -8.93 23.11 -36.94
C GLY A 372 -8.62 23.53 -35.49
N VAL A 373 -7.77 24.55 -35.32
CA VAL A 373 -7.19 24.95 -34.02
C VAL A 373 -8.24 25.18 -32.93
N TRP A 374 -9.35 25.81 -33.25
CA TRP A 374 -10.46 26.10 -32.32
C TRP A 374 -11.18 24.81 -31.92
N PHE A 375 -11.55 23.98 -32.90
CA PHE A 375 -12.24 22.72 -32.66
C PHE A 375 -11.36 21.77 -31.82
N LYS A 376 -10.07 21.67 -32.14
CA LYS A 376 -9.10 20.88 -31.37
C LYS A 376 -9.01 21.33 -29.92
N LYS A 377 -8.84 22.63 -29.66
CA LYS A 377 -8.76 23.15 -28.29
C LYS A 377 -10.03 22.86 -27.51
N SER A 378 -11.20 23.10 -28.10
CA SER A 378 -12.49 22.85 -27.47
C SER A 378 -12.69 21.36 -27.16
N LEU A 379 -12.35 20.47 -28.10
CA LEU A 379 -12.46 19.02 -27.92
C LEU A 379 -11.52 18.51 -26.81
N ILE A 380 -10.26 18.94 -26.79
CA ILE A 380 -9.31 18.58 -25.74
C ILE A 380 -9.80 19.07 -24.38
N SER A 381 -10.22 20.34 -24.27
CA SER A 381 -10.71 20.88 -23.01
C SER A 381 -11.95 20.15 -22.51
N PHE A 382 -12.88 19.83 -23.41
CA PHE A 382 -14.09 19.06 -23.10
C PHE A 382 -13.76 17.63 -22.65
N SER A 383 -12.86 16.94 -23.36
CA SER A 383 -12.41 15.59 -23.01
C SER A 383 -11.70 15.56 -21.65
N LEU A 384 -10.83 16.53 -21.37
CA LEU A 384 -10.17 16.66 -20.07
C LEU A 384 -11.16 16.96 -18.95
N MET A 385 -12.16 17.79 -19.22
CA MET A 385 -13.22 18.08 -18.24
C MET A 385 -14.04 16.82 -17.93
N ILE A 386 -14.49 16.07 -18.95
CA ILE A 386 -15.21 14.80 -18.73
C ILE A 386 -14.34 13.84 -17.93
N LEU A 387 -13.08 13.65 -18.32
CA LEU A 387 -12.16 12.76 -17.62
C LEU A 387 -11.99 13.18 -16.14
N ALA A 388 -11.77 14.46 -15.88
CA ALA A 388 -11.60 14.99 -14.54
C ALA A 388 -12.88 14.84 -13.69
N VAL A 389 -14.06 15.15 -14.24
CA VAL A 389 -15.34 15.03 -13.53
C VAL A 389 -15.67 13.56 -13.24
N SER A 390 -15.47 12.67 -14.22
CA SER A 390 -15.71 11.22 -14.02
C SER A 390 -14.76 10.63 -12.98
N MET A 391 -13.48 10.97 -13.02
CA MET A 391 -12.51 10.53 -12.01
C MET A 391 -12.84 11.12 -10.62
N LEU A 392 -13.20 12.40 -10.54
CA LEU A 392 -13.59 13.05 -9.29
C LEU A 392 -14.78 12.33 -8.66
N ALA A 393 -15.84 12.06 -9.43
CA ALA A 393 -17.03 11.34 -8.94
C ALA A 393 -16.68 9.92 -8.49
N ALA A 394 -15.90 9.18 -9.28
CA ALA A 394 -15.47 7.84 -8.92
C ALA A 394 -14.56 7.82 -7.68
N THR A 395 -13.65 8.79 -7.55
CA THR A 395 -12.79 8.95 -6.37
C THR A 395 -13.61 9.29 -5.13
N GLN A 396 -14.61 10.16 -5.23
CA GLN A 396 -15.48 10.51 -4.12
C GLN A 396 -16.25 9.29 -3.60
N ILE A 397 -16.77 8.45 -4.51
CA ILE A 397 -17.42 7.18 -4.15
C ILE A 397 -16.41 6.24 -3.49
N GLN A 398 -15.22 6.07 -4.08
CA GLN A 398 -14.20 5.18 -3.52
C GLN A 398 -13.74 5.64 -2.13
N VAL A 399 -13.55 6.95 -1.90
CA VAL A 399 -13.20 7.49 -0.58
C VAL A 399 -14.27 7.17 0.45
N SER A 400 -15.56 7.18 0.09
CA SER A 400 -16.64 6.87 1.03
C SER A 400 -16.60 5.44 1.58
N TYR A 401 -16.02 4.48 0.84
CA TYR A 401 -15.82 3.12 1.36
C TYR A 401 -14.76 3.05 2.48
N TRP A 402 -13.87 4.04 2.54
CA TRP A 402 -12.80 4.13 3.56
C TRP A 402 -13.22 4.89 4.82
N GLN A 403 -14.51 5.15 5.02
CA GLN A 403 -15.00 5.91 6.17
C GLN A 403 -14.70 5.24 7.52
N ASP A 404 -14.71 3.90 7.58
CA ASP A 404 -14.38 3.11 8.75
C ASP A 404 -13.99 1.67 8.36
N GLY A 405 -13.45 0.90 9.33
CA GLY A 405 -13.03 -0.48 9.12
C GLY A 405 -14.16 -1.42 8.69
N VAL A 406 -15.41 -1.17 9.10
CA VAL A 406 -16.56 -2.00 8.70
C VAL A 406 -16.87 -1.79 7.23
N SER A 407 -16.96 -0.54 6.81
CA SER A 407 -17.32 -0.15 5.44
C SER A 407 -16.33 -0.70 4.43
N ILE A 408 -15.02 -0.50 4.67
CA ILE A 408 -13.99 -0.96 3.73
C ILE A 408 -13.88 -2.49 3.68
N CYS A 409 -13.98 -3.19 4.83
CA CYS A 409 -13.94 -4.65 4.84
C CYS A 409 -15.18 -5.26 4.16
N ARG A 410 -16.38 -4.73 4.41
CA ARG A 410 -17.61 -5.17 3.74
C ARG A 410 -17.55 -4.93 2.23
N HIS A 411 -17.06 -3.75 1.81
CA HIS A 411 -16.86 -3.45 0.39
C HIS A 411 -15.85 -4.41 -0.24
N SER A 412 -14.73 -4.65 0.42
CA SER A 412 -13.71 -5.60 -0.05
C SER A 412 -14.28 -7.01 -0.24
N LEU A 413 -15.07 -7.51 0.73
CA LEU A 413 -15.73 -8.81 0.63
C LEU A 413 -16.80 -8.85 -0.47
N ALA A 414 -17.50 -7.76 -0.74
CA ALA A 414 -18.45 -7.67 -1.85
C ALA A 414 -17.75 -7.74 -3.22
N VAL A 415 -16.54 -7.17 -3.34
CA VAL A 415 -15.75 -7.17 -4.58
C VAL A 415 -15.02 -8.50 -4.80
N THR A 416 -14.38 -9.05 -3.76
CA THR A 416 -13.47 -10.20 -3.89
C THR A 416 -14.12 -11.55 -3.53
N GLY A 417 -15.34 -11.52 -2.99
CA GLY A 417 -15.97 -12.69 -2.37
C GLY A 417 -15.33 -12.98 -1.01
N TYR A 418 -15.37 -14.25 -0.59
CA TYR A 418 -14.71 -14.65 0.66
C TYR A 418 -13.21 -14.37 0.61
N CYS A 419 -12.73 -13.65 1.62
CA CYS A 419 -11.32 -13.37 1.82
C CYS A 419 -10.99 -13.32 3.32
N PHE A 420 -10.02 -14.12 3.74
CA PHE A 420 -9.67 -14.31 5.15
C PHE A 420 -9.26 -12.99 5.86
N ASN A 421 -8.38 -12.20 5.26
CA ASN A 421 -7.83 -11.00 5.91
C ASN A 421 -8.88 -9.93 6.24
N PRO A 422 -9.79 -9.53 5.33
CA PRO A 422 -10.90 -8.63 5.66
C PRO A 422 -11.85 -9.20 6.72
N VAL A 423 -12.06 -10.53 6.77
CA VAL A 423 -12.89 -11.17 7.82
C VAL A 423 -12.24 -11.03 9.20
N VAL A 424 -10.93 -11.25 9.30
CA VAL A 424 -10.18 -11.04 10.54
C VAL A 424 -10.24 -9.58 10.98
N SER A 425 -9.98 -8.63 10.07
CA SER A 425 -10.05 -7.20 10.38
C SER A 425 -11.46 -6.77 10.82
N LEU A 426 -12.49 -7.25 10.12
CA LEU A 426 -13.89 -6.98 10.49
C LEU A 426 -14.25 -7.55 11.86
N SER A 427 -13.68 -8.72 12.22
CA SER A 427 -13.85 -9.32 13.54
C SER A 427 -13.26 -8.42 14.64
N ILE A 428 -12.13 -7.79 14.38
CA ILE A 428 -11.50 -6.81 15.27
C ILE A 428 -12.43 -5.62 15.48
N THR A 429 -12.91 -5.04 14.39
CA THR A 429 -13.79 -3.87 14.43
C THR A 429 -15.11 -4.18 15.16
N TYR A 430 -15.75 -5.31 14.88
CA TYR A 430 -16.98 -5.71 15.57
C TYR A 430 -16.75 -5.97 17.06
N THR A 431 -15.64 -6.59 17.43
CA THR A 431 -15.29 -6.80 18.85
C THR A 431 -15.10 -5.45 19.56
N ARG A 432 -14.36 -4.52 18.97
CA ARG A 432 -14.09 -3.20 19.54
C ARG A 432 -15.35 -2.34 19.66
N THR A 433 -16.30 -2.48 18.71
CA THR A 433 -17.55 -1.70 18.69
C THR A 433 -18.71 -2.40 19.42
N GLY A 434 -18.48 -3.57 20.03
CA GLY A 434 -19.51 -4.32 20.77
C GLY A 434 -20.60 -4.95 19.89
N ARG A 435 -20.38 -5.10 18.58
CA ARG A 435 -21.34 -5.66 17.61
C ARG A 435 -21.26 -7.19 17.59
N PHE A 436 -21.50 -7.83 18.72
CA PHE A 436 -21.22 -9.26 18.92
C PHE A 436 -22.14 -10.19 18.12
N ASP A 437 -23.43 -9.84 17.94
CA ASP A 437 -24.36 -10.67 17.15
C ASP A 437 -23.92 -10.74 15.67
N GLU A 438 -23.51 -9.61 15.11
CA GLU A 438 -22.99 -9.55 13.74
C GLU A 438 -21.65 -10.29 13.63
N LEU A 439 -20.79 -10.17 14.64
CA LEU A 439 -19.52 -10.90 14.71
C LEU A 439 -19.75 -12.42 14.66
N PHE A 440 -20.62 -12.95 15.52
CA PHE A 440 -20.84 -14.39 15.59
C PHE A 440 -21.51 -14.93 14.34
N ALA A 441 -22.52 -14.23 13.81
CA ALA A 441 -23.18 -14.61 12.57
C ALA A 441 -22.18 -14.64 11.39
N MET A 442 -21.32 -13.63 11.32
CA MET A 442 -20.27 -13.55 10.31
C MET A 442 -19.24 -14.68 10.46
N LEU A 443 -18.70 -14.90 11.68
CA LEU A 443 -17.70 -15.94 11.91
C LEU A 443 -18.24 -17.33 11.61
N ASP A 444 -19.50 -17.64 12.01
CA ASP A 444 -20.10 -18.93 11.73
C ASP A 444 -20.27 -19.16 10.22
N SER A 445 -20.70 -18.13 9.49
CA SER A 445 -20.82 -18.18 8.03
C SER A 445 -19.45 -18.43 7.36
N TYR A 446 -18.42 -17.70 7.76
CA TYR A 446 -17.10 -17.81 7.10
C TYR A 446 -16.30 -19.03 7.55
N ILE A 447 -16.45 -19.53 8.78
CA ILE A 447 -15.90 -20.83 9.20
C ILE A 447 -16.49 -21.96 8.35
N ALA A 448 -17.75 -21.87 7.94
CA ALA A 448 -18.38 -22.85 7.07
C ALA A 448 -17.83 -22.80 5.63
N LEU A 449 -17.45 -21.63 5.14
CA LEU A 449 -16.95 -21.39 3.77
C LEU A 449 -15.44 -21.58 3.62
N GLU A 450 -14.69 -21.49 4.71
CA GLU A 450 -13.24 -21.58 4.67
C GLU A 450 -12.80 -23.05 4.48
N ASP A 451 -11.90 -23.31 3.56
CA ASP A 451 -11.38 -24.66 3.30
C ASP A 451 -10.09 -24.94 4.09
N ASN A 452 -9.27 -23.91 4.34
CA ASN A 452 -8.01 -24.07 5.04
C ASN A 452 -8.24 -24.30 6.55
N PRO A 453 -7.85 -25.47 7.10
CA PRO A 453 -8.06 -25.81 8.52
C PRO A 453 -7.39 -24.81 9.48
N TRP A 454 -6.24 -24.25 9.10
CA TRP A 454 -5.52 -23.26 9.90
C TRP A 454 -6.31 -21.96 10.03
N ASN A 455 -6.85 -21.46 8.92
CA ASN A 455 -7.70 -20.27 8.91
C ASN A 455 -9.00 -20.50 9.69
N LYS A 456 -9.65 -21.68 9.53
CA LYS A 456 -10.79 -22.08 10.37
C LYS A 456 -10.46 -21.98 11.85
N GLY A 457 -9.29 -22.49 12.23
CA GLY A 457 -8.81 -22.47 13.60
C GLY A 457 -8.63 -21.05 14.14
N ILE A 458 -8.11 -20.12 13.33
CA ILE A 458 -7.99 -18.70 13.69
C ILE A 458 -9.37 -18.08 13.95
N LEU A 459 -10.31 -18.24 13.02
CA LEU A 459 -11.66 -17.67 13.16
C LEU A 459 -12.39 -18.22 14.38
N ALA A 460 -12.30 -19.53 14.64
CA ALA A 460 -12.89 -20.15 15.83
C ALA A 460 -12.20 -19.70 17.12
N THR A 461 -10.90 -19.43 17.09
CA THR A 461 -10.15 -18.90 18.25
C THR A 461 -10.55 -17.45 18.54
N ILE A 462 -10.76 -16.62 17.51
CA ILE A 462 -11.32 -15.26 17.65
C ILE A 462 -12.69 -15.34 18.32
N LYS A 463 -13.58 -16.23 17.82
CA LYS A 463 -14.90 -16.46 18.41
C LYS A 463 -14.80 -16.90 19.88
N ALA A 464 -13.92 -17.84 20.18
CA ALA A 464 -13.71 -18.33 21.53
C ALA A 464 -13.23 -17.23 22.48
N ASN A 465 -12.31 -16.36 22.05
CA ASN A 465 -11.81 -15.24 22.85
C ASN A 465 -12.91 -14.26 23.22
N VAL A 466 -13.75 -13.89 22.27
CA VAL A 466 -14.89 -12.99 22.52
C VAL A 466 -15.92 -13.64 23.46
N LEU A 467 -16.27 -14.90 23.22
CA LEU A 467 -17.18 -15.65 24.10
C LEU A 467 -16.64 -15.76 25.54
N TYR A 468 -15.34 -16.00 25.68
CA TYR A 468 -14.68 -16.02 26.99
C TYR A 468 -14.79 -14.68 27.71
N THR A 469 -14.51 -13.57 27.02
CA THR A 469 -14.61 -12.22 27.61
C THR A 469 -16.04 -11.83 27.99
N MET A 470 -17.04 -12.42 27.33
CA MET A 470 -18.47 -12.26 27.66
C MET A 470 -18.95 -13.20 28.82
N GLY A 471 -18.05 -13.99 29.43
CA GLY A 471 -18.41 -14.96 30.47
C GLY A 471 -19.11 -16.22 29.95
N ARG A 472 -19.20 -16.41 28.61
CA ARG A 472 -19.85 -17.59 27.98
C ARG A 472 -18.84 -18.73 27.86
N HIS A 473 -18.34 -19.20 29.00
CA HIS A 473 -17.18 -20.10 29.09
C HIS A 473 -17.38 -21.45 28.42
N GLN A 474 -18.60 -22.04 28.49
CA GLN A 474 -18.87 -23.31 27.79
C GLN A 474 -18.78 -23.13 26.26
N ALA A 475 -19.41 -22.11 25.72
CA ALA A 475 -19.37 -21.84 24.28
C ALA A 475 -17.94 -21.48 23.81
N ALA A 476 -17.15 -20.82 24.66
CA ALA A 476 -15.75 -20.55 24.40
C ALA A 476 -14.91 -21.83 24.35
N ALA A 477 -15.11 -22.75 25.31
CA ALA A 477 -14.47 -24.07 25.35
C ALA A 477 -14.81 -24.88 24.08
N ASP A 478 -16.09 -24.95 23.71
CA ASP A 478 -16.54 -25.65 22.50
C ASP A 478 -15.91 -25.08 21.22
N SER A 479 -15.83 -23.75 21.12
CA SER A 479 -15.26 -23.08 19.95
C SER A 479 -13.75 -23.33 19.84
N VAL A 480 -13.00 -23.22 20.93
CA VAL A 480 -11.55 -23.47 20.91
C VAL A 480 -11.21 -24.94 20.71
N GLN A 481 -12.04 -25.87 21.22
CA GLN A 481 -11.86 -27.31 20.94
C GLN A 481 -12.01 -27.62 19.45
N LYS A 482 -12.97 -26.98 18.77
CA LYS A 482 -13.08 -27.09 17.30
C LYS A 482 -11.81 -26.57 16.61
N ALA A 483 -11.28 -25.42 17.03
CA ALA A 483 -10.02 -24.90 16.48
C ALA A 483 -8.87 -25.91 16.64
N LEU A 484 -8.74 -26.51 17.84
CA LEU A 484 -7.74 -27.54 18.12
C LEU A 484 -7.94 -28.81 17.31
N SER A 485 -9.20 -29.23 17.05
CA SER A 485 -9.51 -30.41 16.24
C SER A 485 -9.15 -30.23 14.76
N TRP A 486 -9.09 -29.00 14.27
CA TRP A 486 -8.59 -28.65 12.92
C TRP A 486 -7.06 -28.48 12.86
N GLY A 487 -6.34 -28.79 13.95
CA GLY A 487 -4.89 -28.70 14.01
C GLY A 487 -4.35 -27.32 14.34
N PHE A 488 -5.19 -26.34 14.70
CA PHE A 488 -4.72 -25.01 15.10
C PHE A 488 -4.19 -25.04 16.53
N THR A 489 -3.00 -25.61 16.69
CA THR A 489 -2.34 -25.90 17.96
C THR A 489 -1.24 -24.89 18.25
N ASN A 490 -1.57 -23.80 18.94
CA ASN A 490 -0.64 -22.76 19.33
C ASN A 490 -0.90 -22.31 20.78
N LYS A 491 -0.02 -21.47 21.30
CA LYS A 491 -0.08 -20.96 22.67
C LYS A 491 -1.41 -20.29 23.00
N VAL A 492 -1.99 -19.51 22.07
CA VAL A 492 -3.24 -18.77 22.28
C VAL A 492 -4.44 -19.71 22.39
N SER A 493 -4.57 -20.68 21.46
CA SER A 493 -5.68 -21.63 21.49
C SER A 493 -5.63 -22.53 22.74
N TYR A 494 -4.47 -23.02 23.12
CA TYR A 494 -4.33 -23.79 24.37
C TYR A 494 -4.58 -22.94 25.61
N ALA A 495 -4.16 -21.67 25.61
CA ALA A 495 -4.42 -20.75 26.72
C ALA A 495 -5.91 -20.49 26.92
N LEU A 496 -6.64 -20.22 25.83
CA LEU A 496 -8.09 -20.02 25.86
C LEU A 496 -8.81 -21.28 26.34
N ALA A 497 -8.38 -22.46 25.91
CA ALA A 497 -8.92 -23.72 26.41
C ALA A 497 -8.69 -23.87 27.92
N ALA A 498 -7.44 -23.65 28.41
CA ALA A 498 -7.11 -23.73 29.82
C ALA A 498 -7.96 -22.77 30.68
N LEU A 499 -8.07 -21.51 30.27
CA LEU A 499 -8.87 -20.51 30.94
C LEU A 499 -10.36 -20.84 30.94
N SER A 500 -10.92 -21.28 29.80
CA SER A 500 -12.34 -21.65 29.69
C SER A 500 -12.69 -22.82 30.60
N PHE A 501 -11.86 -23.88 30.62
CA PHE A 501 -12.09 -25.05 31.50
C PHE A 501 -11.88 -24.75 32.96
N TYR A 502 -10.98 -23.82 33.31
CA TYR A 502 -10.81 -23.35 34.68
C TYR A 502 -12.08 -22.67 35.21
N GLU A 503 -12.66 -21.75 34.45
CA GLU A 503 -13.90 -21.06 34.80
C GLU A 503 -15.11 -22.00 34.89
N LEU A 504 -15.09 -23.11 34.17
CA LEU A 504 -16.09 -24.20 34.25
C LEU A 504 -15.87 -25.16 35.43
N GLY A 505 -14.83 -24.94 36.26
CA GLY A 505 -14.48 -25.82 37.36
C GLY A 505 -13.83 -27.15 36.95
N GLN A 506 -13.50 -27.32 35.68
CA GLN A 506 -12.89 -28.55 35.11
C GLN A 506 -11.36 -28.50 35.25
N THR A 507 -10.89 -28.50 36.51
CA THR A 507 -9.47 -28.26 36.85
C THR A 507 -8.49 -29.18 36.14
N ASN A 508 -8.81 -30.47 35.99
CA ASN A 508 -7.91 -31.43 35.32
C ASN A 508 -7.69 -31.07 33.84
N GLN A 509 -8.72 -30.65 33.13
CA GLN A 509 -8.63 -30.18 31.74
C GLN A 509 -7.87 -28.86 31.65
N ALA A 510 -8.12 -27.95 32.57
CA ALA A 510 -7.39 -26.68 32.64
C ALA A 510 -5.87 -26.88 32.78
N ILE A 511 -5.45 -27.78 33.69
CA ILE A 511 -4.03 -28.14 33.88
C ILE A 511 -3.44 -28.77 32.61
N LEU A 512 -4.16 -29.67 31.97
CA LEU A 512 -3.70 -30.32 30.72
C LEU A 512 -3.45 -29.30 29.63
N TYR A 513 -4.40 -28.37 29.40
CA TYR A 513 -4.26 -27.35 28.36
C TYR A 513 -3.24 -26.27 28.72
N LEU A 514 -3.08 -25.93 30.00
CA LEU A 514 -2.04 -25.02 30.45
C LEU A 514 -0.63 -25.59 30.20
N ALA A 515 -0.43 -26.88 30.50
CA ALA A 515 0.84 -27.56 30.20
C ALA A 515 1.15 -27.53 28.69
N LYS A 516 0.14 -27.75 27.82
CA LYS A 516 0.29 -27.65 26.38
C LYS A 516 0.59 -26.21 25.94
N ALA A 517 -0.02 -25.19 26.55
CA ALA A 517 0.23 -23.78 26.23
C ALA A 517 1.67 -23.35 26.54
N LYS A 518 2.31 -23.93 27.59
CA LYS A 518 3.70 -23.63 27.98
C LYS A 518 4.72 -24.06 26.91
N VAL A 519 4.45 -25.14 26.17
CA VAL A 519 5.38 -25.72 25.20
C VAL A 519 4.97 -25.43 23.74
N ALA A 520 3.78 -24.90 23.52
CA ALA A 520 3.28 -24.61 22.18
C ALA A 520 3.96 -23.39 21.55
N PRO A 521 4.10 -23.36 20.21
CA PRO A 521 4.68 -22.22 19.51
C PRO A 521 3.84 -20.96 19.73
N GLU A 522 4.52 -19.82 19.85
CA GLU A 522 3.83 -18.51 19.85
C GLU A 522 3.23 -18.24 18.46
N LEU A 523 2.04 -17.67 18.45
CA LEU A 523 1.41 -17.26 17.22
C LEU A 523 2.12 -15.98 16.71
N GLN A 524 2.81 -16.08 15.59
CA GLN A 524 3.44 -14.92 14.91
C GLN A 524 2.41 -14.09 14.15
N MET A 525 1.26 -13.81 14.75
CA MET A 525 0.30 -12.86 14.16
C MET A 525 0.58 -11.47 14.69
N GLN A 526 0.82 -10.52 13.78
CA GLN A 526 1.01 -9.10 14.06
C GLN A 526 -0.22 -8.44 14.72
N ASN A 527 -1.36 -9.11 14.77
CA ASN A 527 -2.59 -8.59 15.36
C ASN A 527 -2.77 -9.09 16.80
N SER A 528 -2.32 -8.28 17.72
CA SER A 528 -2.25 -8.48 19.16
C SER A 528 -3.60 -8.62 19.90
N LEU A 529 -4.75 -8.63 19.23
CA LEU A 529 -6.07 -8.81 19.88
C LEU A 529 -6.20 -10.09 20.68
N LEU A 530 -5.46 -11.11 20.29
CA LEU A 530 -5.50 -12.42 20.95
C LEU A 530 -4.43 -12.55 22.06
N ALA A 531 -3.38 -11.73 22.07
CA ALA A 531 -2.19 -12.02 22.87
C ALA A 531 -2.10 -11.27 24.21
N PHE A 532 -2.46 -9.99 24.27
CA PHE A 532 -2.12 -9.15 25.43
C PHE A 532 -2.95 -9.44 26.71
N PRO A 533 -4.28 -9.56 26.68
CA PRO A 533 -5.05 -9.90 27.87
C PRO A 533 -4.85 -11.35 28.34
N LEU A 534 -4.48 -12.24 27.42
CA LEU A 534 -4.30 -13.67 27.69
C LEU A 534 -2.98 -13.95 28.43
N ARG A 535 -1.92 -13.19 28.19
CA ARG A 535 -0.61 -13.41 28.82
C ARG A 535 -0.67 -13.18 30.33
N GLU A 536 -1.27 -12.09 30.77
CA GLU A 536 -1.45 -11.79 32.19
C GLU A 536 -2.38 -12.81 32.85
N LYS A 537 -3.48 -13.18 32.19
CA LYS A 537 -4.41 -14.20 32.70
C LYS A 537 -3.79 -15.57 32.77
N LEU A 538 -2.89 -15.94 31.85
CA LEU A 538 -2.16 -17.20 31.92
C LEU A 538 -1.20 -17.25 33.10
N THR A 539 -0.45 -16.18 33.35
CA THR A 539 0.43 -16.08 34.52
C THR A 539 -0.37 -16.19 35.80
N TRP A 540 -1.51 -15.50 35.87
CA TRP A 540 -2.44 -15.60 37.00
C TRP A 540 -2.99 -17.02 37.16
N LEU A 541 -3.39 -17.69 36.08
CA LEU A 541 -3.90 -19.07 36.11
C LEU A 541 -2.83 -20.05 36.57
N ASP A 542 -1.60 -19.87 36.12
CA ASP A 542 -0.47 -20.70 36.53
C ASP A 542 -0.26 -20.64 38.03
N LEU A 543 -0.20 -19.42 38.60
CA LEU A 543 -0.08 -19.19 40.05
C LEU A 543 -1.23 -19.82 40.83
N ARG A 544 -2.48 -19.67 40.36
CA ARG A 544 -3.67 -20.22 41.02
C ARG A 544 -3.75 -21.75 40.97
N LEU A 545 -3.26 -22.36 39.93
CA LEU A 545 -3.21 -23.81 39.81
C LEU A 545 -2.04 -24.40 40.61
N GLU A 546 -0.91 -23.73 40.70
CA GLU A 546 0.20 -24.11 41.59
C GLU A 546 -0.21 -24.09 43.07
N GLU A 547 -0.98 -23.08 43.51
CA GLU A 547 -1.56 -23.03 44.85
C GLU A 547 -2.51 -24.22 45.18
N LYS A 548 -3.20 -24.77 44.16
CA LYS A 548 -4.09 -25.91 44.32
C LYS A 548 -3.37 -27.28 44.25
N ILE A 549 -2.24 -27.32 43.57
CA ILE A 549 -1.46 -28.57 43.37
C ILE A 549 -0.47 -28.80 44.55
N THR A 550 0.02 -27.71 45.18
CA THR A 550 0.84 -27.79 46.39
C THR A 550 -0.03 -27.48 47.61
N PRO A 551 -0.57 -28.48 48.31
CA PRO A 551 -1.23 -28.21 49.58
C PRO A 551 -0.21 -27.60 50.52
N LYS A 552 -0.55 -26.44 51.11
CA LYS A 552 0.25 -25.83 52.19
C LYS A 552 0.50 -26.94 53.24
N PRO A 553 1.75 -27.17 53.68
CA PRO A 553 1.99 -28.03 54.81
C PRO A 553 1.20 -27.42 55.98
N ASN A 554 0.33 -28.24 56.58
CA ASN A 554 -0.37 -27.89 57.80
C ASN A 554 0.67 -27.48 58.87
N LEU A 555 0.71 -26.20 59.19
CA LEU A 555 1.37 -25.67 60.38
C LEU A 555 0.50 -25.93 61.62
#